data_0e37ca1eea8f692654061696e7b56532
#
_entry.id   0e37ca1eea8f692654061696e7b56532
#
_cell.length_a   1.000
_cell.length_b   1.000
_cell.length_c   1.000
_cell.angle_alpha   90.00
_cell.angle_beta   90.00
_cell.angle_gamma   90.00
#
_symmetry.space_group_name_H-M   'P 1'
#
loop_
_entity.id
_entity.type
_entity.pdbx_description
1 polymer ?
#
loop_
_entity_poly.entity_id
_entity_poly.type
_entity_poly.pdbx_seq_one_letter_code
_entity_poly.pdbx_strand_id
1 'polypeptide(L)'
;MAEIVTRAPATRPWVSGVTLLRVAIVLFALVAWEVMADSGLFYRGVVPSLSAIGAALVKLLSTGDFYWNVGVTAEEIAIGLAIGGICGVIAGLVIGGNRFIAQAFEPYLYYLGPTPKIVFFPVMIMWFGVGGGSKIAMGAVSCFFPIALSVAAGMRQIDPVLIRVGFSFRANAWQMATKIYLPAMRHPMINGVRLGLGVAIIGTLLAETKLSNRGVGFLIIQA
;
A
#
# COMPACT_ATOMS: atom_id res chain seq x y z
N MET A 1 48.71 31.13 22.84
CA MET A 1 47.82 30.43 23.78
C MET A 1 46.41 30.58 23.26
N ALA A 2 45.84 29.56 22.63
CA ALA A 2 44.48 29.57 22.14
C ALA A 2 43.61 28.86 23.15
N GLU A 3 42.65 29.62 23.71
CA GLU A 3 41.69 29.17 24.70
C GLU A 3 40.64 28.27 24.05
N ILE A 4 40.71 26.97 24.36
CA ILE A 4 39.71 25.99 23.91
C ILE A 4 38.45 26.21 24.77
N VAL A 5 37.48 26.93 24.21
CA VAL A 5 36.14 27.03 24.80
C VAL A 5 35.41 25.69 24.61
N THR A 6 35.46 24.84 25.62
CA THR A 6 34.65 23.63 25.70
C THR A 6 33.20 24.03 25.92
N ARG A 7 32.39 24.03 24.82
CA ARG A 7 30.95 24.09 24.92
C ARG A 7 30.41 22.84 25.59
N ALA A 8 29.84 23.02 26.79
CA ALA A 8 29.12 21.96 27.48
C ALA A 8 27.98 21.43 26.56
N PRO A 9 27.72 20.09 26.54
CA PRO A 9 26.62 19.54 25.76
C PRO A 9 25.31 20.10 26.30
N ALA A 10 24.57 20.81 25.45
CA ALA A 10 23.23 21.27 25.76
C ALA A 10 22.37 20.03 26.11
N THR A 11 21.90 19.93 27.34
CA THR A 11 20.94 18.92 27.78
C THR A 11 19.67 19.11 26.97
N ARG A 12 19.44 18.26 25.97
CA ARG A 12 18.19 18.23 25.21
C ARG A 12 17.06 17.93 26.19
N PRO A 13 16.02 18.76 26.29
CA PRO A 13 14.89 18.45 27.14
C PRO A 13 14.28 17.12 26.67
N TRP A 14 13.96 16.23 27.60
CA TRP A 14 13.41 14.87 27.35
C TRP A 14 12.13 14.91 26.49
N VAL A 15 11.44 16.05 26.50
CA VAL A 15 10.27 16.29 25.64
C VAL A 15 10.55 17.53 24.78
N SER A 16 10.71 17.34 23.46
CA SER A 16 10.83 18.47 22.55
C SER A 16 9.49 19.22 22.43
N GLY A 17 9.49 20.55 22.21
CA GLY A 17 8.27 21.32 21.97
C GLY A 17 7.41 20.74 20.85
N VAL A 18 8.05 20.10 19.86
CA VAL A 18 7.37 19.37 18.78
C VAL A 18 6.59 18.15 19.30
N THR A 19 7.14 17.40 20.25
CA THR A 19 6.44 16.26 20.88
C THR A 19 5.23 16.75 21.67
N LEU A 20 5.39 17.84 22.42
CA LEU A 20 4.30 18.43 23.18
C LEU A 20 3.16 18.90 22.26
N LEU A 21 3.48 19.57 21.17
CA LEU A 21 2.50 19.98 20.16
C LEU A 21 1.77 18.78 19.54
N ARG A 22 2.49 17.71 19.20
CA ARG A 22 1.87 16.48 18.66
C ARG A 22 0.90 15.85 19.64
N VAL A 23 1.28 15.73 20.90
CA VAL A 23 0.42 15.19 21.95
C VAL A 23 -0.81 16.09 22.14
N ALA A 24 -0.63 17.42 22.17
CA ALA A 24 -1.74 18.37 22.30
C ALA A 24 -2.73 18.25 21.13
N ILE A 25 -2.27 18.09 19.88
CA ILE A 25 -3.13 17.90 18.71
C ILE A 25 -3.93 16.60 18.84
N VAL A 26 -3.29 15.49 19.25
CA VAL A 26 -3.98 14.20 19.42
C VAL A 26 -5.02 14.30 20.54
N LEU A 27 -4.67 14.85 21.69
CA LEU A 27 -5.59 15.03 22.81
C LEU A 27 -6.77 15.93 22.42
N PHE A 28 -6.50 17.04 21.73
CA PHE A 28 -7.56 17.91 21.22
C PHE A 28 -8.53 17.17 20.29
N ALA A 29 -8.01 16.35 19.36
CA ALA A 29 -8.84 15.56 18.46
C ALA A 29 -9.71 14.53 19.21
N LEU A 30 -9.16 13.86 20.23
CA LEU A 30 -9.90 12.90 21.05
C LEU A 30 -11.00 13.57 21.87
N VAL A 31 -10.68 14.72 22.50
CA VAL A 31 -11.66 15.51 23.27
C VAL A 31 -12.76 16.05 22.34
N ALA A 32 -12.40 16.59 21.19
CA ALA A 32 -13.37 17.07 20.21
C ALA A 32 -14.30 15.94 19.73
N TRP A 33 -13.76 14.72 19.51
CA TRP A 33 -14.54 13.55 19.16
C TRP A 33 -15.54 13.18 20.27
N GLU A 34 -15.11 13.10 21.54
CA GLU A 34 -15.97 12.77 22.66
C GLU A 34 -17.07 13.82 22.88
N VAL A 35 -16.73 15.09 22.80
CA VAL A 35 -17.72 16.19 22.85
C VAL A 35 -18.74 16.08 21.74
N MET A 36 -18.31 15.71 20.51
CA MET A 36 -19.24 15.44 19.40
C MET A 36 -20.15 14.25 19.69
N ALA A 37 -19.61 13.16 20.25
CA ALA A 37 -20.39 11.96 20.59
C ALA A 37 -21.47 12.26 21.64
N ASP A 38 -21.15 13.07 22.64
CA ASP A 38 -22.05 13.43 23.75
C ASP A 38 -22.98 14.61 23.44
N SER A 39 -22.70 15.39 22.40
CA SER A 39 -23.44 16.64 22.08
C SER A 39 -24.90 16.41 21.69
N GLY A 40 -25.28 15.21 21.31
CA GLY A 40 -26.63 14.90 20.80
C GLY A 40 -26.95 15.52 19.42
N LEU A 41 -25.98 16.17 18.77
CA LEU A 41 -26.13 16.77 17.43
C LEU A 41 -26.31 15.69 16.34
N PHE A 42 -25.78 14.50 16.57
CA PHE A 42 -25.85 13.39 15.62
C PHE A 42 -26.83 12.34 16.11
N TYR A 43 -27.41 11.63 15.15
CA TYR A 43 -28.28 10.50 15.46
C TYR A 43 -27.54 9.47 16.33
N ARG A 44 -28.21 8.90 17.33
CA ARG A 44 -27.60 7.92 18.24
C ARG A 44 -27.00 6.75 17.44
N GLY A 45 -25.71 6.47 17.64
CA GLY A 45 -24.98 5.42 16.97
C GLY A 45 -24.16 5.86 15.74
N VAL A 46 -24.32 7.11 15.24
CA VAL A 46 -23.49 7.62 14.13
C VAL A 46 -22.08 7.99 14.60
N VAL A 47 -21.99 8.60 15.78
CA VAL A 47 -20.70 8.92 16.42
C VAL A 47 -20.65 8.22 17.77
N PRO A 48 -20.02 7.02 17.86
CA PRO A 48 -19.89 6.31 19.13
C PRO A 48 -18.86 6.99 20.03
N SER A 49 -19.06 6.91 21.36
CA SER A 49 -18.08 7.40 22.34
C SER A 49 -16.78 6.57 22.30
N LEU A 50 -15.69 7.15 22.74
CA LEU A 50 -14.37 6.44 22.78
C LEU A 50 -14.45 5.22 23.70
N SER A 51 -15.25 5.27 24.77
CA SER A 51 -15.48 4.14 25.66
C SER A 51 -16.23 3.00 24.96
N ALA A 52 -17.24 3.30 24.13
CA ALA A 52 -17.97 2.30 23.34
C ALA A 52 -17.07 1.67 22.27
N ILE A 53 -16.24 2.48 21.58
CA ILE A 53 -15.24 1.99 20.61
C ILE A 53 -14.25 1.03 21.32
N GLY A 54 -13.73 1.43 22.50
CA GLY A 54 -12.80 0.61 23.27
C GLY A 54 -13.42 -0.74 23.68
N ALA A 55 -14.66 -0.74 24.17
CA ALA A 55 -15.37 -1.97 24.56
C ALA A 55 -15.63 -2.87 23.34
N ALA A 56 -16.05 -2.31 22.22
CA ALA A 56 -16.25 -3.05 20.97
C ALA A 56 -14.95 -3.67 20.45
N LEU A 57 -13.85 -2.92 20.51
CA LEU A 57 -12.53 -3.41 20.11
C LEU A 57 -12.08 -4.60 20.98
N VAL A 58 -12.20 -4.49 22.31
CA VAL A 58 -11.84 -5.59 23.22
C VAL A 58 -12.69 -6.82 22.92
N LYS A 59 -14.01 -6.65 22.73
CA LYS A 59 -14.91 -7.75 22.36
C LYS A 59 -14.49 -8.40 21.04
N LEU A 60 -14.18 -7.61 20.02
CA LEU A 60 -13.74 -8.09 18.71
C LEU A 60 -12.44 -8.89 18.81
N LEU A 61 -11.44 -8.34 19.50
CA LEU A 61 -10.15 -8.99 19.71
C LEU A 61 -10.21 -10.26 20.57
N SER A 62 -11.26 -10.44 21.39
CA SER A 62 -11.48 -11.66 22.17
C SER A 62 -12.16 -12.78 21.38
N THR A 63 -12.62 -12.50 20.15
CA THR A 63 -13.36 -13.44 19.31
C THR A 63 -12.43 -14.16 18.34
N GLY A 64 -12.41 -15.50 18.32
CA GLY A 64 -11.61 -16.29 17.38
C GLY A 64 -11.99 -16.04 15.91
N ASP A 65 -13.25 -15.72 15.65
CA ASP A 65 -13.77 -15.40 14.32
C ASP A 65 -13.06 -14.17 13.69
N PHE A 66 -12.69 -13.19 14.50
CA PHE A 66 -11.91 -12.04 14.04
C PHE A 66 -10.58 -12.47 13.43
N TYR A 67 -9.81 -13.31 14.11
CA TYR A 67 -8.51 -13.77 13.62
C TYR A 67 -8.61 -14.64 12.38
N TRP A 68 -9.69 -15.44 12.28
CA TRP A 68 -9.98 -16.18 11.06
C TRP A 68 -10.20 -15.23 9.86
N ASN A 69 -11.01 -14.20 10.02
CA ASN A 69 -11.30 -13.23 8.96
C ASN A 69 -10.07 -12.40 8.60
N VAL A 70 -9.24 -12.02 9.58
CA VAL A 70 -7.93 -11.38 9.31
C VAL A 70 -7.03 -12.30 8.48
N GLY A 71 -6.99 -13.60 8.80
CA GLY A 71 -6.24 -14.59 8.03
C GLY A 71 -6.69 -14.67 6.58
N VAL A 72 -8.01 -14.72 6.35
CA VAL A 72 -8.59 -14.75 4.99
C VAL A 72 -8.21 -13.50 4.20
N THR A 73 -8.39 -12.31 4.77
CA THR A 73 -8.01 -11.06 4.10
C THR A 73 -6.51 -10.98 3.82
N ALA A 74 -5.68 -11.41 4.79
CA ALA A 74 -4.23 -11.42 4.62
C ALA A 74 -3.79 -12.36 3.49
N GLU A 75 -4.39 -13.53 3.37
CA GLU A 75 -4.16 -14.48 2.27
C GLU A 75 -4.56 -13.88 0.92
N GLU A 76 -5.76 -13.31 0.82
CA GLU A 76 -6.26 -12.66 -0.41
C GLU A 76 -5.33 -11.52 -0.86
N ILE A 77 -4.88 -10.68 0.08
CA ILE A 77 -3.93 -9.59 -0.18
C ILE A 77 -2.58 -10.15 -0.63
N ALA A 78 -2.05 -11.16 0.06
CA ALA A 78 -0.74 -11.74 -0.25
C ALA A 78 -0.71 -12.36 -1.67
N ILE A 79 -1.74 -13.14 -2.02
CA ILE A 79 -1.87 -13.74 -3.36
C ILE A 79 -2.07 -12.64 -4.41
N GLY A 80 -2.95 -11.67 -4.15
CA GLY A 80 -3.19 -10.54 -5.05
C GLY A 80 -1.92 -9.72 -5.29
N LEU A 81 -1.17 -9.41 -4.23
CA LEU A 81 0.11 -8.70 -4.31
C LEU A 81 1.16 -9.51 -5.07
N ALA A 82 1.24 -10.82 -4.86
CA ALA A 82 2.16 -11.68 -5.59
C ALA A 82 1.86 -11.68 -7.10
N ILE A 83 0.61 -11.90 -7.49
CA ILE A 83 0.19 -11.92 -8.90
C ILE A 83 0.38 -10.53 -9.53
N GLY A 84 -0.22 -9.51 -8.96
CA GLY A 84 -0.15 -8.14 -9.49
C GLY A 84 1.27 -7.56 -9.43
N GLY A 85 2.05 -7.94 -8.40
CA GLY A 85 3.45 -7.55 -8.24
C GLY A 85 4.35 -8.16 -9.31
N ILE A 86 4.25 -9.45 -9.54
CA ILE A 86 5.04 -10.15 -10.59
C ILE A 86 4.67 -9.57 -11.96
N CYS A 87 3.38 -9.48 -12.29
CA CYS A 87 2.93 -8.89 -13.55
C CYS A 87 3.38 -7.41 -13.69
N GLY A 88 3.31 -6.63 -12.60
CA GLY A 88 3.75 -5.24 -12.57
C GLY A 88 5.26 -5.09 -12.78
N VAL A 89 6.07 -5.94 -12.15
CA VAL A 89 7.53 -5.96 -12.37
C VAL A 89 7.86 -6.31 -13.82
N ILE A 90 7.25 -7.36 -14.37
CA ILE A 90 7.47 -7.79 -15.77
C ILE A 90 7.08 -6.64 -16.73
N ALA A 91 5.87 -6.09 -16.56
CA ALA A 91 5.40 -4.99 -17.40
C ALA A 91 6.31 -3.76 -17.27
N GLY A 92 6.72 -3.40 -16.05
CA GLY A 92 7.61 -2.28 -15.79
C GLY A 92 9.01 -2.46 -16.41
N LEU A 93 9.56 -3.68 -16.38
CA LEU A 93 10.83 -4.00 -17.05
C LEU A 93 10.72 -3.85 -18.58
N VAL A 94 9.65 -4.40 -19.18
CA VAL A 94 9.41 -4.33 -20.62
C VAL A 94 9.20 -2.87 -21.07
N ILE A 95 8.35 -2.14 -20.36
CA ILE A 95 8.03 -0.75 -20.68
C ILE A 95 9.25 0.16 -20.45
N GLY A 96 9.92 0.02 -19.31
CA GLY A 96 11.08 0.84 -18.97
C GLY A 96 12.33 0.51 -19.82
N GLY A 97 12.46 -0.73 -20.29
CA GLY A 97 13.59 -1.20 -21.09
C GLY A 97 13.53 -0.84 -22.59
N ASN A 98 12.36 -0.46 -23.11
CA ASN A 98 12.19 -0.18 -24.53
C ASN A 98 11.45 1.15 -24.75
N ARG A 99 12.13 2.12 -25.38
CA ARG A 99 11.59 3.48 -25.61
C ARG A 99 10.29 3.48 -26.46
N PHE A 100 10.19 2.60 -27.45
CA PHE A 100 9.01 2.50 -28.30
C PHE A 100 7.81 1.97 -27.50
N ILE A 101 8.03 0.91 -26.70
CA ILE A 101 6.99 0.34 -25.84
C ILE A 101 6.58 1.34 -24.76
N ALA A 102 7.54 2.08 -24.19
CA ALA A 102 7.26 3.12 -23.22
C ALA A 102 6.33 4.20 -23.81
N GLN A 103 6.63 4.73 -24.97
CA GLN A 103 5.81 5.74 -25.63
C GLN A 103 4.39 5.24 -25.94
N ALA A 104 4.24 3.96 -26.27
CA ALA A 104 2.95 3.37 -26.60
C ALA A 104 2.10 3.05 -25.35
N PHE A 105 2.68 2.51 -24.29
CA PHE A 105 1.91 1.93 -23.17
C PHE A 105 1.94 2.75 -21.88
N GLU A 106 2.95 3.58 -21.67
CA GLU A 106 3.08 4.37 -20.46
C GLU A 106 1.91 5.35 -20.22
N PRO A 107 1.37 6.02 -21.24
CA PRO A 107 0.19 6.86 -21.05
C PRO A 107 -1.00 6.10 -20.44
N TYR A 108 -1.22 4.85 -20.85
CA TYR A 108 -2.27 4.01 -20.27
C TYR A 108 -2.03 3.71 -18.79
N LEU A 109 -0.77 3.44 -18.39
CA LEU A 109 -0.46 3.22 -16.98
C LEU A 109 -0.73 4.48 -16.14
N TYR A 110 -0.39 5.67 -16.66
CA TYR A 110 -0.63 6.94 -15.98
C TYR A 110 -2.11 7.28 -15.85
N TYR A 111 -2.92 7.01 -16.88
CA TYR A 111 -4.35 7.32 -16.84
C TYR A 111 -5.15 6.25 -16.07
N LEU A 112 -4.84 4.97 -16.26
CA LEU A 112 -5.55 3.88 -15.58
C LEU A 112 -5.08 3.71 -14.12
N GLY A 113 -3.86 4.13 -13.80
CA GLY A 113 -3.31 4.07 -12.44
C GLY A 113 -4.20 4.75 -11.39
N PRO A 114 -4.56 6.03 -11.53
CA PRO A 114 -5.42 6.74 -10.60
C PRO A 114 -6.91 6.37 -10.67
N THR A 115 -7.36 5.71 -11.74
CA THR A 115 -8.78 5.34 -11.91
C THR A 115 -9.27 4.47 -10.75
N PRO A 116 -10.45 4.73 -10.17
CA PRO A 116 -11.03 3.91 -9.12
C PRO A 116 -11.27 2.47 -9.59
N LYS A 117 -10.46 1.52 -9.12
CA LYS A 117 -10.49 0.10 -9.55
C LYS A 117 -11.78 -0.61 -9.18
N ILE A 118 -12.50 -0.12 -8.18
CA ILE A 118 -13.77 -0.72 -7.73
C ILE A 118 -14.82 -0.79 -8.87
N VAL A 119 -14.69 0.06 -9.89
CA VAL A 119 -15.55 0.03 -11.09
C VAL A 119 -15.43 -1.30 -11.84
N PHE A 120 -14.27 -1.96 -11.76
CA PHE A 120 -14.04 -3.26 -12.39
C PHE A 120 -14.56 -4.44 -11.56
N PHE A 121 -15.01 -4.20 -10.32
CA PHE A 121 -15.41 -5.27 -9.41
C PHE A 121 -16.55 -6.16 -9.95
N PRO A 122 -17.61 -5.64 -10.61
CA PRO A 122 -18.63 -6.49 -11.23
C PRO A 122 -18.04 -7.46 -12.27
N VAL A 123 -17.07 -7.01 -13.06
CA VAL A 123 -16.38 -7.86 -14.06
C VAL A 123 -15.54 -8.93 -13.36
N MET A 124 -14.86 -8.58 -12.25
CA MET A 124 -14.09 -9.55 -11.47
C MET A 124 -14.99 -10.63 -10.87
N ILE A 125 -16.20 -10.28 -10.42
CA ILE A 125 -17.19 -11.26 -9.94
C ILE A 125 -17.65 -12.17 -11.07
N MET A 126 -17.90 -11.65 -12.25
CA MET A 126 -18.32 -12.44 -13.40
C MET A 126 -17.26 -13.47 -13.81
N TRP A 127 -15.98 -13.12 -13.70
CA TRP A 127 -14.87 -14.01 -14.11
C TRP A 127 -14.42 -14.96 -13.01
N PHE A 128 -14.36 -14.51 -11.77
CA PHE A 128 -13.77 -15.23 -10.64
C PHE A 128 -14.79 -15.64 -9.57
N GLY A 129 -16.06 -15.27 -9.75
CA GLY A 129 -17.12 -15.56 -8.79
C GLY A 129 -17.12 -14.62 -7.57
N VAL A 130 -18.10 -14.84 -6.69
CA VAL A 130 -18.29 -14.05 -5.46
C VAL A 130 -17.26 -14.39 -4.37
N GLY A 131 -16.53 -15.50 -4.51
CA GLY A 131 -15.52 -15.99 -3.56
C GLY A 131 -14.26 -15.12 -3.47
N GLY A 132 -13.20 -15.66 -2.86
CA GLY A 132 -11.89 -15.00 -2.70
C GLY A 132 -11.24 -14.61 -4.03
N GLY A 133 -11.51 -15.33 -5.13
CA GLY A 133 -10.93 -15.05 -6.44
C GLY A 133 -11.13 -13.63 -6.93
N SER A 134 -12.35 -13.08 -6.80
CA SER A 134 -12.63 -11.68 -7.21
C SER A 134 -11.91 -10.65 -6.33
N LYS A 135 -11.69 -10.94 -5.04
CA LYS A 135 -10.97 -10.07 -4.10
C LYS A 135 -9.48 -10.09 -4.38
N ILE A 136 -8.91 -11.27 -4.62
CA ILE A 136 -7.53 -11.47 -5.07
C ILE A 136 -7.29 -10.71 -6.38
N ALA A 137 -8.19 -10.84 -7.35
CA ALA A 137 -8.10 -10.13 -8.63
C ALA A 137 -8.14 -8.61 -8.45
N MET A 138 -8.99 -8.10 -7.56
CA MET A 138 -9.05 -6.66 -7.24
C MET A 138 -7.76 -6.17 -6.58
N GLY A 139 -7.19 -6.92 -5.64
CA GLY A 139 -5.90 -6.64 -5.04
C GLY A 139 -4.79 -6.62 -6.09
N ALA A 140 -4.76 -7.64 -6.96
CA ALA A 140 -3.76 -7.78 -8.02
C ALA A 140 -3.81 -6.62 -9.04
N VAL A 141 -4.99 -6.30 -9.56
CA VAL A 141 -5.14 -5.15 -10.49
C VAL A 141 -4.80 -3.83 -9.81
N SER A 142 -5.12 -3.68 -8.53
CA SER A 142 -4.82 -2.45 -7.80
C SER A 142 -3.32 -2.22 -7.64
N CYS A 143 -2.53 -3.24 -7.25
CA CYS A 143 -1.09 -3.11 -7.03
C CYS A 143 -0.27 -3.15 -8.32
N PHE A 144 -0.79 -3.70 -9.40
CA PHE A 144 -0.11 -3.78 -10.70
C PHE A 144 0.40 -2.42 -11.18
N PHE A 145 -0.44 -1.39 -11.21
CA PHE A 145 -0.11 -0.08 -11.77
C PHE A 145 1.02 0.64 -11.03
N PRO A 146 0.98 0.82 -9.69
CA PRO A 146 2.06 1.51 -8.99
C PRO A 146 3.38 0.75 -9.06
N ILE A 147 3.34 -0.59 -9.08
CA ILE A 147 4.54 -1.41 -9.22
C ILE A 147 5.11 -1.25 -10.64
N ALA A 148 4.30 -1.39 -11.68
CA ALA A 148 4.72 -1.25 -13.06
C ALA A 148 5.32 0.14 -13.33
N LEU A 149 4.67 1.21 -12.86
CA LEU A 149 5.18 2.58 -13.00
C LEU A 149 6.50 2.80 -12.27
N SER A 150 6.61 2.29 -11.02
CA SER A 150 7.83 2.43 -10.23
C SER A 150 9.01 1.69 -10.86
N VAL A 151 8.78 0.48 -11.38
CA VAL A 151 9.79 -0.32 -12.06
C VAL A 151 10.18 0.33 -13.38
N ALA A 152 9.22 0.80 -14.20
CA ALA A 152 9.50 1.48 -15.46
C ALA A 152 10.31 2.78 -15.24
N ALA A 153 9.97 3.56 -14.21
CA ALA A 153 10.72 4.73 -13.82
C ALA A 153 12.14 4.38 -13.32
N GLY A 154 12.24 3.29 -12.53
CA GLY A 154 13.53 2.78 -12.05
C GLY A 154 14.48 2.35 -13.17
N MET A 155 13.94 1.69 -14.21
CA MET A 155 14.71 1.28 -15.39
C MET A 155 15.39 2.47 -16.08
N ARG A 156 14.73 3.61 -16.14
CA ARG A 156 15.30 4.84 -16.78
C ARG A 156 16.36 5.53 -15.95
N GLN A 157 16.45 5.22 -14.67
CA GLN A 157 17.45 5.77 -13.75
C GLN A 157 18.72 4.91 -13.68
N ILE A 158 18.76 3.76 -14.36
CA ILE A 158 19.93 2.89 -14.39
C ILE A 158 21.05 3.57 -15.18
N ASP A 159 22.26 3.57 -14.60
CA ASP A 159 23.43 4.10 -15.29
C ASP A 159 23.67 3.36 -16.63
N PRO A 160 23.70 4.10 -17.76
CA PRO A 160 23.96 3.51 -19.06
C PRO A 160 25.29 2.73 -19.14
N VAL A 161 26.25 3.01 -18.26
CA VAL A 161 27.51 2.27 -18.17
C VAL A 161 27.25 0.82 -17.77
N LEU A 162 26.40 0.58 -16.75
CA LEU A 162 26.04 -0.77 -16.32
C LEU A 162 25.39 -1.57 -17.44
N ILE A 163 24.52 -0.94 -18.22
CA ILE A 163 23.86 -1.58 -19.36
C ILE A 163 24.89 -1.94 -20.44
N ARG A 164 25.80 -1.05 -20.78
CA ARG A 164 26.89 -1.32 -21.76
C ARG A 164 27.82 -2.44 -21.29
N VAL A 165 28.17 -2.48 -20.01
CA VAL A 165 28.96 -3.56 -19.42
C VAL A 165 28.25 -4.91 -19.63
N GLY A 166 26.96 -4.99 -19.34
CA GLY A 166 26.19 -6.21 -19.57
C GLY A 166 26.23 -6.69 -21.00
N PHE A 167 26.05 -5.78 -21.97
CA PHE A 167 26.16 -6.13 -23.40
C PHE A 167 27.58 -6.54 -23.81
N SER A 168 28.62 -5.90 -23.26
CA SER A 168 30.02 -6.26 -23.55
C SER A 168 30.32 -7.69 -23.09
N PHE A 169 29.72 -8.16 -22.00
CA PHE A 169 29.81 -9.55 -21.54
C PHE A 169 28.84 -10.50 -22.24
N ARG A 170 28.13 -10.05 -23.27
CA ARG A 170 27.09 -10.83 -23.99
C ARG A 170 26.06 -11.43 -23.06
N ALA A 171 25.68 -10.69 -22.01
CA ALA A 171 24.64 -11.13 -21.08
C ALA A 171 23.31 -11.32 -21.84
N ASN A 172 22.65 -12.46 -21.61
CA ASN A 172 21.33 -12.70 -22.15
C ASN A 172 20.26 -11.89 -21.38
N ALA A 173 19.02 -11.85 -21.89
CA ALA A 173 17.95 -11.05 -21.30
C ALA A 173 17.69 -11.40 -19.82
N TRP A 174 17.76 -12.68 -19.43
CA TRP A 174 17.60 -13.12 -18.05
C TRP A 174 18.74 -12.63 -17.15
N GLN A 175 19.98 -12.71 -17.63
CA GLN A 175 21.15 -12.19 -16.92
C GLN A 175 21.10 -10.69 -16.79
N MET A 176 20.69 -9.95 -17.83
CA MET A 176 20.46 -8.52 -17.78
C MET A 176 19.43 -8.16 -16.70
N ALA A 177 18.28 -8.85 -16.71
CA ALA A 177 17.21 -8.60 -15.72
C ALA A 177 17.70 -8.88 -14.30
N THR A 178 18.25 -10.06 -14.04
CA THR A 178 18.54 -10.52 -12.67
C THR A 178 19.85 -9.97 -12.10
N LYS A 179 20.87 -9.73 -12.94
CA LYS A 179 22.20 -9.29 -12.48
C LYS A 179 22.45 -7.79 -12.60
N ILE A 180 21.71 -7.09 -13.46
CA ILE A 180 21.90 -5.66 -13.72
C ILE A 180 20.66 -4.87 -13.36
N TYR A 181 19.51 -5.14 -14.00
CA TYR A 181 18.34 -4.29 -13.84
C TYR A 181 17.74 -4.37 -12.42
N LEU A 182 17.39 -5.56 -11.94
CA LEU A 182 16.79 -5.73 -10.62
C LEU A 182 17.66 -5.19 -9.47
N PRO A 183 18.99 -5.50 -9.41
CA PRO A 183 19.86 -4.92 -8.39
C PRO A 183 20.01 -3.39 -8.49
N ALA A 184 20.14 -2.85 -9.72
CA ALA A 184 20.32 -1.41 -9.92
C ALA A 184 19.08 -0.59 -9.52
N MET A 185 17.85 -1.16 -9.69
CA MET A 185 16.62 -0.47 -9.36
C MET A 185 15.94 -0.96 -8.08
N ARG A 186 16.69 -1.56 -7.15
CA ARG A 186 16.17 -2.07 -5.89
C ARG A 186 15.33 -1.05 -5.11
N HIS A 187 15.77 0.21 -5.05
CA HIS A 187 15.03 1.26 -4.33
C HIS A 187 13.69 1.63 -4.98
N PRO A 188 13.62 1.95 -6.30
CA PRO A 188 12.35 2.12 -7.00
C PRO A 188 11.42 0.91 -6.87
N MET A 189 11.96 -0.31 -6.96
CA MET A 189 11.19 -1.54 -6.84
C MET A 189 10.58 -1.69 -5.44
N ILE A 190 11.35 -1.49 -4.37
CA ILE A 190 10.86 -1.54 -2.99
C ILE A 190 9.77 -0.48 -2.77
N ASN A 191 9.96 0.74 -3.29
CA ASN A 191 8.95 1.79 -3.20
C ASN A 191 7.68 1.42 -3.96
N GLY A 192 7.82 0.83 -5.16
CA GLY A 192 6.69 0.33 -5.94
C GLY A 192 5.90 -0.75 -5.20
N VAL A 193 6.58 -1.73 -4.58
CA VAL A 193 5.95 -2.78 -3.78
C VAL A 193 5.27 -2.21 -2.54
N ARG A 194 5.89 -1.24 -1.85
CA ARG A 194 5.28 -0.57 -0.69
C ARG A 194 3.99 0.15 -1.06
N LEU A 195 4.01 0.93 -2.15
CA LEU A 195 2.80 1.59 -2.66
C LEU A 195 1.77 0.57 -3.14
N GLY A 196 2.23 -0.47 -3.85
CA GLY A 196 1.41 -1.56 -4.33
C GLY A 196 0.70 -2.29 -3.20
N LEU A 197 1.39 -2.58 -2.10
CA LEU A 197 0.79 -3.20 -0.91
C LEU A 197 -0.35 -2.33 -0.34
N GLY A 198 -0.12 -1.03 -0.18
CA GLY A 198 -1.15 -0.12 0.32
C GLY A 198 -2.43 -0.14 -0.52
N VAL A 199 -2.29 -0.05 -1.86
CA VAL A 199 -3.46 -0.08 -2.75
C VAL A 199 -4.05 -1.49 -2.93
N ALA A 200 -3.25 -2.57 -2.78
CA ALA A 200 -3.78 -3.94 -2.74
C ALA A 200 -4.71 -4.13 -1.53
N ILE A 201 -4.28 -3.69 -0.35
CA ILE A 201 -5.09 -3.74 0.88
C ILE A 201 -6.42 -3.00 0.66
N ILE A 202 -6.37 -1.77 0.14
CA ILE A 202 -7.57 -0.97 -0.14
C ILE A 202 -8.47 -1.69 -1.15
N GLY A 203 -7.91 -2.20 -2.23
CA GLY A 203 -8.65 -2.89 -3.29
C GLY A 203 -9.35 -4.16 -2.81
N THR A 204 -8.65 -5.00 -2.04
CA THR A 204 -9.20 -6.23 -1.46
C THR A 204 -10.27 -5.91 -0.43
N LEU A 205 -10.01 -5.02 0.53
CA LEU A 205 -10.98 -4.63 1.56
C LEU A 205 -12.25 -4.03 0.96
N LEU A 206 -12.13 -3.13 -0.02
CA LEU A 206 -13.30 -2.57 -0.73
C LEU A 206 -14.10 -3.66 -1.46
N ALA A 207 -13.44 -4.66 -2.03
CA ALA A 207 -14.12 -5.78 -2.66
C ALA A 207 -14.85 -6.66 -1.63
N GLU A 208 -14.24 -6.90 -0.47
CA GLU A 208 -14.87 -7.64 0.64
C GLU A 208 -16.11 -6.93 1.19
N THR A 209 -16.08 -5.58 1.32
CA THR A 209 -17.26 -4.83 1.82
C THR A 209 -18.45 -4.84 0.86
N LYS A 210 -18.24 -5.14 -0.43
CA LYS A 210 -19.33 -5.12 -1.42
C LYS A 210 -20.10 -6.44 -1.50
N LEU A 211 -19.39 -7.55 -1.54
CA LEU A 211 -20.01 -8.85 -1.73
C LEU A 211 -19.08 -9.95 -1.18
N SER A 212 -19.08 -10.13 0.14
CA SER A 212 -18.33 -11.19 0.80
C SER A 212 -19.12 -11.77 1.95
N ASN A 213 -18.81 -13.01 2.31
CA ASN A 213 -19.30 -13.70 3.49
C ASN A 213 -18.17 -14.01 4.49
N ARG A 214 -16.98 -13.45 4.27
CA ARG A 214 -15.79 -13.60 5.12
C ARG A 214 -14.78 -12.51 4.80
N GLY A 215 -13.82 -12.34 5.67
CA GLY A 215 -12.79 -11.30 5.59
C GLY A 215 -13.10 -10.11 6.49
N VAL A 216 -12.09 -9.25 6.68
CA VAL A 216 -12.20 -8.05 7.53
C VAL A 216 -13.22 -7.07 6.96
N GLY A 217 -13.27 -6.91 5.63
CA GLY A 217 -14.24 -6.04 4.97
C GLY A 217 -15.69 -6.48 5.20
N PHE A 218 -15.93 -7.78 5.27
CA PHE A 218 -17.23 -8.36 5.66
C PHE A 218 -17.60 -8.01 7.11
N LEU A 219 -16.65 -8.13 8.05
CA LEU A 219 -16.88 -7.75 9.45
C LEU A 219 -17.22 -6.27 9.61
N ILE A 220 -16.60 -5.39 8.82
CA ILE A 220 -16.88 -3.94 8.83
C ILE A 220 -18.33 -3.63 8.45
N ILE A 221 -18.94 -4.41 7.54
CA ILE A 221 -20.33 -4.18 7.12
C ILE A 221 -21.35 -4.79 8.08
N GLN A 222 -20.94 -5.79 8.86
CA GLN A 222 -21.80 -6.43 9.86
C GLN A 222 -21.83 -5.71 11.22
N ALA A 223 -20.85 -4.85 11.49
CA ALA A 223 -20.75 -4.09 12.74
C ALA A 223 -21.70 -2.89 12.76
#